data_76843682588d17b40a1d9f05102d5ddc
#
_entry.id   76843682588d17b40a1d9f05102d5ddc
#
_cell.length_a   1.000
_cell.length_b   1.000
_cell.length_c   1.000
_cell.angle_alpha   90.00
_cell.angle_beta   90.00
_cell.angle_gamma   90.00
#
_symmetry.space_group_name_H-M   'P 1'
#
loop_
_entity.id
_entity.type
_entity.pdbx_description
1 polymer ?
#
loop_
_entity_poly.entity_id
_entity_poly.type
_entity_poly.pdbx_seq_one_letter_code
_entity_poly.pdbx_strand_id
1 'polypeptide(L)'
;PERYLWTDAFAVCNFLGLHRTSGKAEYLELALRLVDQVHRVLGRHREDDTRRGWISGLDEGEGERHPTRGGLRIGKKHPERAAHEPFDPDAEWDRDGQYLHYLTQW
;
A
#
# COMPACT_ATOMS: atom_id res chain seq x y z
N PRO A 1 -10.52 -1.18 -6.45
CA PRO A 1 -9.69 -2.35 -6.67
C PRO A 1 -8.88 -2.71 -5.41
N GLU A 2 -8.74 -3.99 -5.17
CA GLU A 2 -7.95 -4.48 -4.07
C GLU A 2 -6.46 -4.42 -4.40
N ARG A 3 -5.65 -4.03 -3.43
CA ARG A 3 -4.19 -3.97 -3.54
C ARG A 3 -3.55 -4.74 -2.39
N TYR A 4 -2.47 -5.43 -2.68
CA TYR A 4 -1.67 -6.12 -1.68
C TYR A 4 -0.22 -5.66 -1.81
N LEU A 5 0.29 -4.98 -0.77
CA LEU A 5 1.56 -4.26 -0.83
C LEU A 5 2.74 -5.16 -1.22
N TRP A 6 2.80 -6.38 -0.69
CA TRP A 6 3.89 -7.31 -0.99
C TRP A 6 3.96 -7.65 -2.47
N THR A 7 2.82 -8.02 -3.07
CA THR A 7 2.72 -8.36 -4.50
C THR A 7 3.02 -7.14 -5.36
N ASP A 8 2.50 -5.98 -4.99
CA ASP A 8 2.72 -4.74 -5.75
C ASP A 8 4.18 -4.31 -5.68
N ALA A 9 4.85 -4.44 -4.52
CA ALA A 9 6.28 -4.17 -4.40
C ALA A 9 7.09 -5.08 -5.33
N PHE A 10 6.75 -6.35 -5.38
CA PHE A 10 7.40 -7.31 -6.27
C PHE A 10 7.22 -6.93 -7.73
N ALA A 11 6.00 -6.54 -8.12
CA ALA A 11 5.71 -6.11 -9.50
C ALA A 11 6.49 -4.85 -9.90
N VAL A 12 6.57 -3.85 -9.02
CA VAL A 12 7.36 -2.64 -9.26
C VAL A 12 8.81 -2.99 -9.48
N CYS A 13 9.40 -3.83 -8.64
CA CYS A 13 10.78 -4.28 -8.80
C CYS A 13 10.99 -4.98 -10.14
N ASN A 14 10.04 -5.80 -10.58
CA ASN A 14 10.11 -6.48 -11.88
C ASN A 14 10.08 -5.49 -13.05
N PHE A 15 9.19 -4.51 -13.02
CA PHE A 15 9.13 -3.48 -14.07
C PHE A 15 10.42 -2.65 -14.12
N LEU A 16 10.96 -2.27 -12.97
CA LEU A 16 12.23 -1.54 -12.92
C LEU A 16 13.39 -2.38 -13.45
N GLY A 17 13.40 -3.68 -13.14
CA GLY A 17 14.39 -4.61 -13.68
C GLY A 17 14.29 -4.75 -15.19
N LEU A 18 13.08 -4.87 -15.74
CA LEU A 18 12.84 -4.92 -17.18
C LEU A 18 13.27 -3.63 -17.86
N HIS A 19 13.00 -2.47 -17.24
CA HIS A 19 13.47 -1.19 -17.76
C HIS A 19 14.99 -1.14 -17.82
N ARG A 20 15.66 -1.58 -16.76
CA ARG A 20 17.13 -1.57 -16.69
C ARG A 20 17.78 -2.44 -17.76
N THR A 21 17.21 -3.63 -18.03
CA THR A 21 17.77 -4.58 -18.98
C THR A 21 17.42 -4.27 -20.43
N SER A 22 16.22 -3.74 -20.69
CA SER A 22 15.73 -3.49 -22.05
C SER A 22 15.92 -2.04 -22.51
N GLY A 23 16.01 -1.09 -21.59
CA GLY A 23 16.03 0.35 -21.87
C GLY A 23 14.71 0.91 -22.37
N LYS A 24 13.62 0.14 -22.33
CA LYS A 24 12.31 0.58 -22.81
C LYS A 24 11.61 1.44 -21.77
N ALA A 25 11.29 2.68 -22.16
CA ALA A 25 10.63 3.65 -21.27
C ALA A 25 9.25 3.17 -20.77
N GLU A 26 8.55 2.32 -21.54
CA GLU A 26 7.24 1.81 -21.17
C GLU A 26 7.25 1.04 -19.84
N TYR A 27 8.34 0.32 -19.51
CA TYR A 27 8.46 -0.39 -18.25
C TYR A 27 8.61 0.57 -17.06
N LEU A 28 9.35 1.66 -17.26
CA LEU A 28 9.47 2.70 -16.25
C LEU A 28 8.11 3.37 -16.00
N GLU A 29 7.38 3.68 -17.05
CA GLU A 29 6.04 4.27 -16.94
C GLU A 29 5.07 3.35 -16.19
N LEU A 30 5.11 2.04 -16.48
CA LEU A 30 4.29 1.05 -15.76
C LEU A 30 4.63 1.01 -14.27
N ALA A 31 5.93 1.02 -13.93
CA ALA A 31 6.36 1.05 -12.54
C ALA A 31 5.86 2.29 -11.82
N LEU A 32 6.04 3.47 -12.41
CA LEU A 32 5.60 4.74 -11.80
C LEU A 32 4.09 4.81 -11.64
N ARG A 33 3.36 4.30 -12.62
CA ARG A 33 1.90 4.25 -12.58
C ARG A 33 1.41 3.33 -11.45
N LEU A 34 2.06 2.17 -11.29
CA LEU A 34 1.74 1.23 -10.22
C LEU A 34 2.06 1.84 -8.85
N VAL A 35 3.21 2.49 -8.70
CA VAL A 35 3.58 3.19 -7.46
C VAL A 35 2.51 4.21 -7.08
N ASP A 36 2.07 5.03 -8.04
CA ASP A 36 1.03 6.03 -7.79
C ASP A 36 -0.28 5.37 -7.30
N GLN A 37 -0.71 4.29 -7.95
CA GLN A 37 -1.91 3.56 -7.54
C GLN A 37 -1.79 2.97 -6.13
N VAL A 38 -0.65 2.38 -5.81
CA VAL A 38 -0.39 1.81 -4.49
C VAL A 38 -0.46 2.90 -3.41
N HIS A 39 0.16 4.04 -3.65
CA HIS A 39 0.13 5.15 -2.71
C HIS A 39 -1.28 5.69 -2.50
N ARG A 40 -2.06 5.81 -3.56
CA ARG A 40 -3.45 6.30 -3.48
C ARG A 40 -4.39 5.34 -2.77
N VAL A 41 -4.16 4.04 -2.88
CA VAL A 41 -5.01 3.03 -2.24
C VAL A 41 -4.52 2.70 -0.84
N LEU A 42 -3.26 2.34 -0.70
CA LEU A 42 -2.73 1.84 0.57
C LEU A 42 -2.21 2.94 1.51
N GLY A 43 -1.99 4.15 1.00
CA GLY A 43 -1.68 5.33 1.81
C GLY A 43 -2.91 5.96 2.46
N ARG A 44 -4.10 5.50 2.09
CA ARG A 44 -5.38 5.97 2.62
C ARG A 44 -5.99 4.95 3.57
N HIS A 45 -6.89 5.41 4.42
CA HIS A 45 -7.71 4.50 5.23
C HIS A 45 -8.64 3.69 4.34
N ARG A 46 -9.00 2.49 4.80
CA ARG A 46 -9.93 1.61 4.10
C ARG A 46 -11.31 2.25 4.01
N GLU A 47 -12.07 1.87 2.98
CA GLU A 47 -13.45 2.34 2.82
C GLU A 47 -14.35 1.88 3.97
N ASP A 48 -14.06 0.71 4.55
CA ASP A 48 -14.80 0.16 5.69
C ASP A 48 -14.29 0.65 7.05
N ASP A 49 -13.34 1.59 7.07
CA ASP A 49 -12.87 2.25 8.29
C ASP A 49 -13.74 3.47 8.58
N THR A 50 -13.89 3.84 9.85
CA THR A 50 -14.59 5.06 10.26
C THR A 50 -13.77 6.32 9.92
N ARG A 51 -12.45 6.18 9.88
CA ARG A 51 -11.54 7.25 9.46
C ARG A 51 -11.56 7.39 7.94
N ARG A 52 -11.29 8.59 7.45
CA ARG A 52 -11.28 8.90 6.00
C ARG A 52 -9.99 9.61 5.62
N GLY A 53 -9.64 9.52 4.35
CA GLY A 53 -8.52 10.22 3.76
C GLY A 53 -7.20 9.51 4.00
N TRP A 54 -6.13 10.30 3.98
CA TRP A 54 -4.76 9.78 4.11
C TRP A 54 -4.46 9.32 5.53
N ILE A 55 -3.72 8.21 5.65
CA ILE A 55 -3.29 7.67 6.96
C ILE A 55 -2.47 8.70 7.72
N SER A 56 -1.69 9.52 7.00
CA SER A 56 -0.89 10.59 7.59
C SER A 56 -1.72 11.69 8.29
N GLY A 57 -3.01 11.79 7.98
CA GLY A 57 -3.87 12.87 8.45
C GLY A 57 -3.71 14.17 7.69
N LEU A 58 -2.87 14.21 6.65
CA LEU A 58 -2.71 15.37 5.79
C LEU A 58 -3.95 15.61 4.94
N ASP A 59 -4.17 16.86 4.51
CA ASP A 59 -5.24 17.18 3.57
C ASP A 59 -4.96 16.55 2.20
N GLU A 60 -5.92 16.63 1.27
CA GLU A 60 -5.80 15.99 -0.03
C GLU A 60 -4.58 16.46 -0.82
N GLY A 61 -4.27 17.74 -0.83
CA GLY A 61 -3.14 18.29 -1.57
C GLY A 61 -1.80 17.86 -1.00
N GLU A 62 -1.64 17.98 0.31
CA GLU A 62 -0.40 17.58 1.00
C GLU A 62 -0.25 16.06 1.03
N GLY A 63 -1.35 15.33 1.18
CA GLY A 63 -1.34 13.88 1.13
C GLY A 63 -0.88 13.35 -0.22
N GLU A 64 -1.28 13.96 -1.32
CA GLU A 64 -0.82 13.57 -2.65
C GLU A 64 0.67 13.82 -2.85
N ARG A 65 1.22 14.88 -2.26
CA ARG A 65 2.66 15.17 -2.32
C ARG A 65 3.49 14.24 -1.44
N HIS A 66 2.90 13.76 -0.33
CA HIS A 66 3.58 12.96 0.67
C HIS A 66 2.76 11.70 1.00
N PRO A 67 2.43 10.85 -0.01
CA PRO A 67 1.46 9.77 0.15
C PRO A 67 1.90 8.67 1.12
N THR A 68 3.18 8.54 1.39
CA THR A 68 3.70 7.51 2.30
C THR A 68 4.03 8.03 3.69
N ARG A 69 3.73 9.28 4.00
CA ARG A 69 4.12 9.90 5.27
C ARG A 69 3.55 9.18 6.49
N GLY A 70 2.34 8.64 6.37
CA GLY A 70 1.72 7.84 7.41
C GLY A 70 1.97 6.34 7.29
N GLY A 71 2.81 5.94 6.35
CA GLY A 71 3.03 4.53 6.01
C GLY A 71 2.01 4.02 4.99
N LEU A 72 2.04 2.73 4.74
CA LEU A 72 1.13 2.07 3.81
C LEU A 72 0.51 0.85 4.48
N ARG A 73 -0.80 0.63 4.23
CA ARG A 73 -1.46 -0.61 4.63
C ARG A 73 -0.95 -1.76 3.75
N ILE A 74 -1.06 -2.98 4.23
CA ILE A 74 -0.66 -4.15 3.44
C ILE A 74 -1.72 -4.59 2.44
N GLY A 75 -2.98 -4.21 2.63
CA GLY A 75 -4.07 -4.51 1.70
C GLY A 75 -4.75 -5.84 1.96
N LYS A 76 -4.78 -6.29 3.21
CA LYS A 76 -5.45 -7.54 3.57
C LYS A 76 -6.97 -7.39 3.52
N LYS A 77 -7.63 -8.54 3.53
CA LYS A 77 -9.07 -8.71 3.33
C LYS A 77 -9.91 -8.02 4.41
N HIS A 78 -9.47 -8.11 5.67
CA HIS A 78 -10.20 -7.56 6.82
C HIS A 78 -9.51 -6.32 7.37
N PRO A 79 -10.26 -5.41 8.03
CA PRO A 79 -9.66 -4.24 8.68
C PRO A 79 -8.77 -4.64 9.86
N GLU A 80 -7.95 -3.68 10.31
CA GLU A 80 -7.10 -3.87 11.46
C GLU A 80 -7.95 -4.22 12.69
N ARG A 81 -7.44 -5.16 13.51
CA ARG A 81 -8.13 -5.59 14.71
C ARG A 81 -8.20 -4.44 15.72
N ALA A 82 -9.40 -4.17 16.22
CA ALA A 82 -9.58 -3.20 17.28
C ALA A 82 -8.99 -3.73 18.60
N ALA A 83 -8.58 -2.82 19.47
CA ALA A 83 -7.91 -3.18 20.73
C ALA A 83 -8.76 -4.09 21.63
N HIS A 84 -10.10 -3.97 21.56
CA HIS A 84 -11.03 -4.76 22.37
C HIS A 84 -11.42 -6.09 21.75
N GLU A 85 -11.03 -6.36 20.49
CA GLU A 85 -11.34 -7.62 19.83
C GLU A 85 -10.40 -8.73 20.30
N PRO A 86 -10.94 -9.96 20.52
CA PRO A 86 -10.09 -11.08 20.87
C PRO A 86 -9.16 -11.45 19.72
N PHE A 87 -7.96 -11.90 20.06
CA PHE A 87 -7.02 -12.38 19.07
C PHE A 87 -7.47 -13.73 18.52
N ASP A 88 -7.55 -13.83 17.18
CA ASP A 88 -7.85 -15.06 16.46
C ASP A 88 -6.76 -15.23 15.37
N PRO A 89 -5.87 -16.23 15.48
CA PRO A 89 -4.79 -16.40 14.52
C PRO A 89 -5.25 -16.53 13.07
N ASP A 90 -6.35 -17.22 12.83
CA ASP A 90 -6.86 -17.42 11.47
C ASP A 90 -7.43 -16.12 10.89
N ALA A 91 -8.20 -15.37 11.68
CA ALA A 91 -8.72 -14.06 11.27
C ALA A 91 -7.62 -13.02 11.18
N GLU A 92 -6.63 -13.06 12.06
CA GLU A 92 -5.51 -12.12 12.09
C GLU A 92 -4.69 -12.18 10.80
N TRP A 93 -4.52 -13.37 10.22
CA TRP A 93 -3.82 -13.52 8.95
C TRP A 93 -4.43 -12.69 7.82
N ASP A 94 -5.76 -12.51 7.82
CA ASP A 94 -6.49 -11.77 6.80
C ASP A 94 -6.73 -10.30 7.17
N ARG A 95 -6.19 -9.83 8.29
CA ARG A 95 -6.39 -8.46 8.72
C ARG A 95 -5.40 -7.50 8.06
N ASP A 96 -5.92 -6.34 7.70
CA ASP A 96 -5.11 -5.24 7.17
C ASP A 96 -4.40 -4.51 8.31
N GLY A 97 -3.45 -3.67 7.95
CA GLY A 97 -2.67 -2.88 8.88
C GLY A 97 -1.32 -2.54 8.28
N GLN A 98 -0.37 -2.12 9.11
CA GLN A 98 0.98 -1.82 8.69
C GLN A 98 1.96 -2.79 9.33
N TYR A 99 2.83 -3.38 8.51
CA TYR A 99 3.90 -4.27 8.96
C TYR A 99 5.23 -3.79 8.43
N LEU A 100 6.21 -3.63 9.31
CA LEU A 100 7.52 -3.09 8.98
C LEU A 100 8.20 -3.85 7.84
N HIS A 101 8.16 -5.17 7.84
CA HIS A 101 8.83 -5.96 6.80
C HIS A 101 8.18 -5.77 5.41
N TYR A 102 6.91 -5.38 5.33
CA TYR A 102 6.26 -4.99 4.07
C TYR A 102 6.73 -3.61 3.62
N LEU A 103 6.85 -2.67 4.56
CA LEU A 103 7.30 -1.32 4.26
C LEU A 103 8.76 -1.29 3.79
N THR A 104 9.60 -2.17 4.33
CA THR A 104 11.01 -2.26 3.90
C THR A 104 11.16 -2.80 2.48
N GLN A 105 10.17 -3.53 1.97
CA GLN A 105 10.16 -3.97 0.57
C GLN A 105 9.78 -2.82 -0.38
N TRP A 106 8.99 -1.88 0.08
CA TRP A 106 8.55 -0.73 -0.70
C TRP A 106 9.58 0.38 -0.76
#